data_0094b9e82c544840738482675e51a2e6
#
_entry.id   0094b9e82c544840738482675e51a2e6
#
_cell.length_a   1.000
_cell.length_b   1.000
_cell.length_c   1.000
_cell.angle_alpha   90.00
_cell.angle_beta   90.00
_cell.angle_gamma   90.00
#
_symmetry.space_group_name_H-M   'P 1'
#
loop_
_entity.id
_entity.type
_entity.pdbx_description
1 polymer ?
#
loop_
_entity_poly.entity_id
_entity_poly.type
_entity_poly.pdbx_seq_one_letter_code
_entity_poly.pdbx_strand_id
1 'polypeptide(L)'
;MVVVRHAQAGEAKNLTALCLRSKAHWGYDAAFMRLCVPSLTMSEADIAEGRVLVALDEAGRTVGTVSVGCDGDDAELALMFVEPTAMGGGTGRVLFEAAAGLARKLGYRRMTILADVNAAPFYERMGARFLRNEPSDAIPGRFLPFYEYDLTSGVPS
;
A
#
# COMPACT_ATOMS: atom_id res chain seq x y z
N MET A 1 -12.82 14.83 3.24
CA MET A 1 -12.53 13.80 4.26
C MET A 1 -12.79 12.43 3.67
N VAL A 2 -11.90 11.46 3.93
CA VAL A 2 -12.09 10.11 3.43
C VAL A 2 -12.56 9.18 4.54
N VAL A 3 -13.29 8.15 4.14
CA VAL A 3 -13.75 7.07 5.03
C VAL A 3 -13.09 5.79 4.57
N VAL A 4 -12.59 4.98 5.52
CA VAL A 4 -11.94 3.71 5.20
C VAL A 4 -12.87 2.56 5.59
N ARG A 5 -12.98 1.57 4.70
CA ARG A 5 -13.70 0.32 4.96
C ARG A 5 -12.93 -0.86 4.39
N HIS A 6 -13.32 -2.06 4.79
CA HIS A 6 -12.81 -3.25 4.12
C HIS A 6 -13.30 -3.31 2.68
N ALA A 7 -12.43 -3.79 1.79
CA ALA A 7 -12.82 -4.06 0.41
C ALA A 7 -13.87 -5.19 0.38
N GLN A 8 -14.73 -5.15 -0.61
CA GLN A 8 -15.82 -6.12 -0.79
C GLN A 8 -15.50 -7.06 -1.94
N ALA A 9 -16.06 -8.26 -1.88
CA ALA A 9 -15.91 -9.24 -2.96
C ALA A 9 -16.28 -8.62 -4.30
N GLY A 10 -15.46 -8.88 -5.32
CA GLY A 10 -15.65 -8.34 -6.67
C GLY A 10 -14.90 -7.04 -6.92
N GLU A 11 -14.30 -6.42 -5.92
CA GLU A 11 -13.61 -5.14 -6.10
C GLU A 11 -12.15 -5.28 -6.58
N ALA A 12 -11.57 -6.48 -6.58
CA ALA A 12 -10.14 -6.66 -6.88
C ALA A 12 -9.73 -6.08 -8.22
N LYS A 13 -10.54 -6.28 -9.26
CA LYS A 13 -10.23 -5.78 -10.60
C LYS A 13 -10.13 -4.26 -10.65
N ASN A 14 -11.10 -3.56 -10.05
CA ASN A 14 -11.11 -2.11 -10.01
C ASN A 14 -9.97 -1.56 -9.16
N LEU A 15 -9.64 -2.24 -8.05
CA LEU A 15 -8.53 -1.84 -7.20
C LEU A 15 -7.18 -2.04 -7.89
N THR A 16 -7.04 -3.12 -8.67
CA THR A 16 -5.84 -3.32 -9.49
C THR A 16 -5.68 -2.19 -10.50
N ALA A 17 -6.77 -1.80 -11.17
CA ALA A 17 -6.74 -0.69 -12.11
C ALA A 17 -6.32 0.62 -11.44
N LEU A 18 -6.80 0.87 -10.22
CA LEU A 18 -6.39 2.05 -9.44
C LEU A 18 -4.89 2.02 -9.15
N CYS A 19 -4.37 0.87 -8.70
CA CYS A 19 -2.94 0.72 -8.39
C CYS A 19 -2.09 1.02 -9.64
N LEU A 20 -2.50 0.52 -10.79
CA LEU A 20 -1.79 0.74 -12.05
C LEU A 20 -1.83 2.22 -12.46
N ARG A 21 -2.99 2.87 -12.36
CA ARG A 21 -3.08 4.30 -12.66
C ARG A 21 -2.20 5.14 -11.76
N SER A 22 -2.20 4.83 -10.47
CA SER A 22 -1.41 5.54 -9.48
C SER A 22 0.09 5.41 -9.77
N LYS A 23 0.55 4.20 -10.06
CA LYS A 23 1.96 3.96 -10.39
C LYS A 23 2.36 4.66 -11.69
N ALA A 24 1.51 4.60 -12.72
CA ALA A 24 1.77 5.22 -14.00
C ALA A 24 1.87 6.74 -13.91
N HIS A 25 1.27 7.34 -12.89
CA HIS A 25 1.34 8.79 -12.67
C HIS A 25 2.77 9.30 -12.55
N TRP A 26 3.72 8.46 -12.12
CA TRP A 26 5.13 8.85 -11.98
C TRP A 26 5.87 8.90 -13.31
N GLY A 27 5.21 8.57 -14.44
CA GLY A 27 5.79 8.70 -15.77
C GLY A 27 6.54 7.47 -16.28
N TYR A 28 6.35 6.31 -15.67
CA TYR A 28 6.94 5.06 -16.17
C TYR A 28 6.35 4.70 -17.52
N ASP A 29 7.19 4.16 -18.42
CA ASP A 29 6.73 3.79 -19.77
C ASP A 29 5.87 2.51 -19.77
N ALA A 30 5.28 2.21 -20.94
CA ALA A 30 4.38 1.07 -21.07
C ALA A 30 5.07 -0.28 -20.80
N ALA A 31 6.32 -0.42 -21.23
CA ALA A 31 7.08 -1.67 -21.00
C ALA A 31 7.33 -1.89 -19.51
N PHE A 32 7.74 -0.84 -18.80
CA PHE A 32 7.91 -0.88 -17.35
C PHE A 32 6.60 -1.24 -16.65
N MET A 33 5.50 -0.58 -17.03
CA MET A 33 4.21 -0.83 -16.41
C MET A 33 3.73 -2.27 -16.63
N ARG A 34 3.97 -2.86 -17.81
CA ARG A 34 3.62 -4.27 -18.06
C ARG A 34 4.32 -5.21 -17.10
N LEU A 35 5.60 -4.95 -16.81
CA LEU A 35 6.35 -5.76 -15.86
C LEU A 35 5.83 -5.63 -14.43
N CYS A 36 5.22 -4.51 -14.11
CA CYS A 36 4.68 -4.27 -12.76
C CYS A 36 3.32 -4.94 -12.52
N VAL A 37 2.58 -5.33 -13.57
CA VAL A 37 1.22 -5.83 -13.43
C VAL A 37 1.09 -6.96 -12.38
N PRO A 38 1.92 -8.03 -12.40
CA PRO A 38 1.76 -9.09 -11.39
C PRO A 38 1.91 -8.58 -9.96
N SER A 39 2.84 -7.66 -9.72
CA SER A 39 3.11 -7.12 -8.37
C SER A 39 2.02 -6.17 -7.89
N LEU A 40 1.22 -5.62 -8.79
CA LEU A 40 0.17 -4.64 -8.48
C LEU A 40 -1.24 -5.24 -8.58
N THR A 41 -1.35 -6.53 -8.79
CA THR A 41 -2.65 -7.20 -8.93
C THR A 41 -3.22 -7.51 -7.54
N MET A 42 -4.39 -6.94 -7.25
CA MET A 42 -5.12 -7.21 -6.01
C MET A 42 -5.77 -8.58 -6.10
N SER A 43 -5.76 -9.32 -5.00
CA SER A 43 -6.30 -10.66 -4.92
C SER A 43 -7.67 -10.68 -4.26
N GLU A 44 -8.65 -11.37 -4.86
CA GLU A 44 -9.95 -11.60 -4.22
C GLU A 44 -9.80 -12.43 -2.94
N ALA A 45 -8.80 -13.31 -2.89
CA ALA A 45 -8.52 -14.09 -1.67
C ALA A 45 -8.10 -13.17 -0.51
N ASP A 46 -7.25 -12.18 -0.77
CA ASP A 46 -6.84 -11.23 0.26
C ASP A 46 -8.02 -10.38 0.73
N ILE A 47 -8.92 -10.03 -0.18
CA ILE A 47 -10.16 -9.33 0.17
C ILE A 47 -11.01 -10.18 1.11
N ALA A 48 -11.19 -11.46 0.76
CA ALA A 48 -11.99 -12.39 1.57
C ALA A 48 -11.39 -12.60 2.96
N GLU A 49 -10.08 -12.52 3.10
CA GLU A 49 -9.39 -12.65 4.38
C GLU A 49 -9.40 -11.37 5.22
N GLY A 50 -10.01 -10.29 4.72
CA GLY A 50 -10.06 -9.02 5.45
C GLY A 50 -8.74 -8.24 5.43
N ARG A 51 -7.87 -8.50 4.48
CA ARG A 51 -6.53 -7.90 4.40
C ARG A 51 -6.47 -6.67 3.51
N VAL A 52 -7.58 -6.26 2.91
CA VAL A 52 -7.63 -5.14 1.97
C VAL A 52 -8.60 -4.07 2.47
N LEU A 53 -8.11 -2.83 2.51
CA LEU A 53 -8.92 -1.68 2.88
C LEU A 53 -9.01 -0.72 1.70
N VAL A 54 -10.11 0.01 1.63
CA VAL A 54 -10.33 1.05 0.62
C VAL A 54 -10.67 2.36 1.29
N ALA A 55 -10.25 3.46 0.68
CA ALA A 55 -10.63 4.81 1.09
C ALA A 55 -11.64 5.36 0.10
N LEU A 56 -12.72 5.93 0.62
CA LEU A 56 -13.80 6.52 -0.17
C LEU A 56 -13.84 8.02 0.09
N ASP A 57 -14.09 8.81 -0.97
CA ASP A 57 -14.30 10.23 -0.83
C ASP A 57 -15.74 10.52 -0.38
N GLU A 58 -16.09 11.79 -0.24
CA GLU A 58 -17.43 12.21 0.22
C GLU A 58 -18.55 11.79 -0.74
N ALA A 59 -18.22 11.58 -2.02
CA ALA A 59 -19.18 11.10 -3.01
C ALA A 59 -19.27 9.57 -3.04
N GLY A 60 -18.53 8.88 -2.17
CA GLY A 60 -18.52 7.42 -2.13
C GLY A 60 -17.65 6.76 -3.17
N ARG A 61 -16.79 7.52 -3.86
CA ARG A 61 -15.88 6.97 -4.86
C ARG A 61 -14.61 6.45 -4.19
N THR A 62 -14.10 5.33 -4.69
CA THR A 62 -12.84 4.76 -4.21
C THR A 62 -11.68 5.63 -4.68
N VAL A 63 -10.91 6.17 -3.74
CA VAL A 63 -9.78 7.05 -4.03
C VAL A 63 -8.44 6.49 -3.55
N GLY A 64 -8.45 5.33 -2.94
CA GLY A 64 -7.20 4.68 -2.52
C GLY A 64 -7.43 3.30 -1.97
N THR A 65 -6.35 2.54 -1.84
CA THR A 65 -6.41 1.17 -1.31
C THR A 65 -5.09 0.77 -0.67
N VAL A 66 -5.18 -0.12 0.32
CA VAL A 66 -4.00 -0.78 0.91
C VAL A 66 -4.28 -2.27 1.04
N SER A 67 -3.22 -3.06 0.95
CA SER A 67 -3.26 -4.49 1.20
C SER A 67 -2.15 -4.83 2.19
N VAL A 68 -2.49 -5.58 3.24
CA VAL A 68 -1.55 -6.02 4.28
C VAL A 68 -1.35 -7.52 4.14
N GLY A 69 -0.15 -7.91 3.69
CA GLY A 69 0.26 -9.30 3.63
C GLY A 69 1.14 -9.66 4.82
N CYS A 70 1.90 -10.73 4.66
CA CYS A 70 2.88 -11.14 5.67
C CYS A 70 4.18 -11.57 5.02
N ASP A 71 5.27 -11.38 5.74
CA ASP A 71 6.61 -11.83 5.38
C ASP A 71 7.20 -12.45 6.64
N GLY A 72 7.10 -13.76 6.78
CA GLY A 72 7.46 -14.45 8.00
C GLY A 72 6.59 -13.98 9.17
N ASP A 73 7.22 -13.48 10.23
CA ASP A 73 6.54 -12.99 11.42
C ASP A 73 6.12 -11.52 11.31
N ASP A 74 6.45 -10.86 10.22
CA ASP A 74 6.17 -9.44 10.03
C ASP A 74 4.96 -9.25 9.11
N ALA A 75 4.23 -8.17 9.33
CA ALA A 75 3.28 -7.68 8.34
C ALA A 75 4.05 -7.09 7.15
N GLU A 76 3.46 -7.14 5.98
CA GLU A 76 3.98 -6.48 4.79
C GLU A 76 2.94 -5.53 4.26
N LEU A 77 3.32 -4.26 4.04
CA LEU A 77 2.46 -3.34 3.31
C LEU A 77 2.61 -3.66 1.83
N ALA A 78 1.81 -4.63 1.36
CA ALA A 78 1.99 -5.22 0.04
C ALA A 78 1.59 -4.26 -1.07
N LEU A 79 0.50 -3.55 -0.89
CA LEU A 79 0.01 -2.54 -1.83
C LEU A 79 -0.47 -1.32 -1.06
N MET A 80 -0.11 -0.13 -1.54
CA MET A 80 -0.65 1.13 -1.05
C MET A 80 -0.62 2.13 -2.20
N PHE A 81 -1.80 2.52 -2.67
CA PHE A 81 -1.93 3.41 -3.80
C PHE A 81 -3.11 4.36 -3.61
N VAL A 82 -2.93 5.59 -4.10
CA VAL A 82 -3.95 6.64 -4.05
C VAL A 82 -4.25 7.05 -5.49
N GLU A 83 -5.52 7.25 -5.81
CA GLU A 83 -5.94 7.75 -7.12
C GLU A 83 -5.19 9.06 -7.41
N PRO A 84 -4.63 9.26 -8.63
CA PRO A 84 -3.87 10.48 -8.91
C PRO A 84 -4.62 11.77 -8.61
N THR A 85 -5.93 11.80 -8.86
CA THR A 85 -6.76 12.98 -8.60
C THR A 85 -6.94 13.28 -7.10
N ALA A 86 -6.63 12.31 -6.23
CA ALA A 86 -6.78 12.46 -4.77
C ALA A 86 -5.44 12.61 -4.06
N MET A 87 -4.34 12.64 -4.79
CA MET A 87 -3.01 12.82 -4.19
C MET A 87 -2.87 14.20 -3.55
N GLY A 88 -2.15 14.27 -2.44
CA GLY A 88 -1.89 15.53 -1.73
C GLY A 88 -2.99 15.95 -0.76
N GLY A 89 -4.10 15.19 -0.65
CA GLY A 89 -5.22 15.53 0.22
C GLY A 89 -5.27 14.79 1.56
N GLY A 90 -4.20 14.14 1.97
CA GLY A 90 -4.16 13.41 3.24
C GLY A 90 -4.67 11.98 3.16
N THR A 91 -5.16 11.53 2.01
CA THR A 91 -5.66 10.16 1.80
C THR A 91 -4.58 9.12 2.11
N GLY A 92 -3.33 9.38 1.67
CA GLY A 92 -2.22 8.47 1.93
C GLY A 92 -1.97 8.23 3.42
N ARG A 93 -1.97 9.31 4.21
CA ARG A 93 -1.80 9.20 5.66
C ARG A 93 -2.90 8.37 6.30
N VAL A 94 -4.15 8.65 5.93
CA VAL A 94 -5.30 7.90 6.47
C VAL A 94 -5.19 6.42 6.14
N LEU A 95 -4.82 6.09 4.90
CA LEU A 95 -4.65 4.69 4.48
C LEU A 95 -3.48 4.02 5.20
N PHE A 96 -2.36 4.73 5.33
CA PHE A 96 -1.20 4.16 6.03
C PHE A 96 -1.54 3.85 7.49
N GLU A 97 -2.19 4.77 8.18
CA GLU A 97 -2.59 4.57 9.57
C GLU A 97 -3.61 3.43 9.70
N ALA A 98 -4.54 3.32 8.74
CA ALA A 98 -5.50 2.22 8.73
C ALA A 98 -4.82 0.87 8.49
N ALA A 99 -3.84 0.81 7.59
CA ALA A 99 -3.06 -0.41 7.36
C ALA A 99 -2.28 -0.81 8.61
N ALA A 100 -1.65 0.14 9.28
CA ALA A 100 -0.93 -0.12 10.53
C ALA A 100 -1.90 -0.64 11.61
N GLY A 101 -3.09 -0.05 11.71
CA GLY A 101 -4.12 -0.51 12.64
C GLY A 101 -4.58 -1.93 12.35
N LEU A 102 -4.78 -2.26 11.07
CA LEU A 102 -5.13 -3.61 10.66
C LEU A 102 -4.02 -4.61 11.00
N ALA A 103 -2.78 -4.26 10.71
CA ALA A 103 -1.62 -5.12 11.04
C ALA A 103 -1.52 -5.39 12.55
N ARG A 104 -1.77 -4.37 13.37
CA ARG A 104 -1.82 -4.55 14.84
C ARG A 104 -2.93 -5.52 15.26
N LYS A 105 -4.12 -5.37 14.68
CA LYS A 105 -5.25 -6.26 14.97
C LYS A 105 -4.96 -7.71 14.59
N LEU A 106 -4.18 -7.91 13.53
CA LEU A 106 -3.77 -9.24 13.09
C LEU A 106 -2.64 -9.82 13.96
N GLY A 107 -2.13 -9.06 14.93
CA GLY A 107 -1.14 -9.53 15.90
C GLY A 107 0.30 -9.26 15.51
N TYR A 108 0.55 -8.51 14.46
CA TYR A 108 1.92 -8.20 14.04
C TYR A 108 2.50 -7.07 14.87
N ARG A 109 3.82 -7.13 15.05
CA ARG A 109 4.58 -6.14 15.83
C ARG A 109 5.41 -5.22 14.96
N ARG A 110 5.63 -5.62 13.70
CA ARG A 110 6.43 -4.86 12.73
C ARG A 110 5.78 -5.00 11.35
N MET A 111 5.83 -3.92 10.58
CA MET A 111 5.37 -3.91 9.20
C MET A 111 6.52 -3.50 8.29
N THR A 112 6.77 -4.26 7.24
CA THR A 112 7.81 -3.95 6.26
C THR A 112 7.21 -3.34 5.00
N ILE A 113 8.00 -2.51 4.31
CA ILE A 113 7.56 -1.77 3.14
C ILE A 113 8.69 -1.75 2.13
N LEU A 114 8.44 -2.33 0.95
CA LEU A 114 9.35 -2.19 -0.19
C LEU A 114 8.79 -1.05 -1.04
N ALA A 115 9.40 0.13 -0.95
CA ALA A 115 8.79 1.36 -1.44
C ALA A 115 9.29 1.71 -2.84
N ASP A 116 8.36 2.22 -3.69
CA ASP A 116 8.77 2.94 -4.89
C ASP A 116 9.61 4.14 -4.46
N VAL A 117 10.68 4.44 -5.23
CA VAL A 117 11.57 5.56 -4.90
C VAL A 117 10.83 6.88 -4.79
N ASN A 118 9.76 7.05 -5.57
CA ASN A 118 8.93 8.26 -5.53
C ASN A 118 8.08 8.36 -4.26
N ALA A 119 7.79 7.22 -3.62
CA ALA A 119 7.00 7.16 -2.41
C ALA A 119 7.85 7.17 -1.13
N ALA A 120 9.17 6.97 -1.26
CA ALA A 120 10.06 6.89 -0.10
C ALA A 120 9.92 8.07 0.86
N PRO A 121 9.89 9.34 0.39
CA PRO A 121 9.73 10.47 1.32
C PRO A 121 8.44 10.42 2.13
N PHE A 122 7.36 9.91 1.53
CA PHE A 122 6.09 9.75 2.23
C PHE A 122 6.24 8.77 3.40
N TYR A 123 6.85 7.61 3.17
CA TYR A 123 7.00 6.61 4.23
C TYR A 123 7.91 7.11 5.34
N GLU A 124 8.95 7.87 5.01
CA GLU A 124 9.82 8.49 6.02
C GLU A 124 9.03 9.47 6.88
N ARG A 125 8.14 10.27 6.27
CA ARG A 125 7.27 11.18 7.03
C ARG A 125 6.29 10.44 7.93
N MET A 126 5.87 9.22 7.53
CA MET A 126 5.01 8.38 8.37
C MET A 126 5.74 7.75 9.54
N GLY A 127 7.06 7.87 9.61
CA GLY A 127 7.85 7.31 10.68
C GLY A 127 8.50 5.97 10.37
N ALA A 128 8.44 5.51 9.11
CA ALA A 128 9.12 4.29 8.71
C ALA A 128 10.63 4.52 8.68
N ARG A 129 11.39 3.50 9.05
CA ARG A 129 12.84 3.55 9.13
C ARG A 129 13.46 2.77 7.98
N PHE A 130 14.37 3.42 7.24
CA PHE A 130 15.11 2.79 6.16
C PHE A 130 16.02 1.69 6.70
N LEU A 131 15.97 0.51 6.10
CA LEU A 131 16.84 -0.60 6.46
C LEU A 131 17.96 -0.82 5.44
N ARG A 132 17.60 -0.94 4.18
CA ARG A 132 18.53 -1.26 3.09
C ARG A 132 17.82 -1.15 1.75
N ASN A 133 18.57 -1.26 0.67
CA ASN A 133 17.99 -1.45 -0.65
C ASN A 133 17.79 -2.94 -0.91
N GLU A 134 16.66 -3.30 -1.52
CA GLU A 134 16.30 -4.67 -1.87
C GLU A 134 15.94 -4.76 -3.35
N PRO A 135 16.14 -5.92 -3.98
CA PRO A 135 15.75 -6.10 -5.39
C PRO A 135 14.26 -5.92 -5.58
N SER A 136 13.89 -5.27 -6.69
CA SER A 136 12.48 -5.16 -7.11
C SER A 136 11.96 -6.54 -7.51
N ASP A 137 10.72 -6.86 -7.11
CA ASP A 137 10.06 -8.09 -7.53
C ASP A 137 9.65 -8.04 -9.00
N ALA A 138 9.46 -6.85 -9.55
CA ALA A 138 8.91 -6.64 -10.89
C ALA A 138 9.98 -6.39 -11.95
N ILE A 139 11.02 -5.62 -11.62
CA ILE A 139 11.98 -5.10 -12.60
C ILE A 139 13.37 -5.68 -12.33
N PRO A 140 13.88 -6.54 -13.21
CA PRO A 140 15.23 -7.10 -13.03
C PRO A 140 16.28 -5.98 -12.96
N GLY A 141 17.19 -6.09 -11.98
CA GLY A 141 18.28 -5.14 -11.82
C GLY A 141 17.93 -3.84 -11.12
N ARG A 142 16.64 -3.62 -10.79
CA ARG A 142 16.21 -2.45 -10.04
C ARG A 142 16.19 -2.76 -8.56
N PHE A 143 16.68 -1.80 -7.75
CA PHE A 143 16.65 -1.89 -6.29
C PHE A 143 15.73 -0.82 -5.74
N LEU A 144 15.02 -1.16 -4.68
CA LEU A 144 14.06 -0.28 -4.02
C LEU A 144 14.40 -0.12 -2.55
N PRO A 145 14.13 1.04 -1.96
CA PRO A 145 14.34 1.21 -0.52
C PRO A 145 13.37 0.35 0.28
N PHE A 146 13.91 -0.36 1.27
CA PHE A 146 13.16 -1.25 2.13
C PHE A 146 13.10 -0.66 3.52
N TYR A 147 11.89 -0.55 4.06
CA TYR A 147 11.61 0.11 5.34
C TYR A 147 10.95 -0.83 6.33
N GLU A 148 11.09 -0.48 7.61
CA GLU A 148 10.28 -1.08 8.67
C GLU A 148 9.49 0.00 9.39
N TYR A 149 8.32 -0.39 9.90
CA TYR A 149 7.48 0.45 10.73
C TYR A 149 7.14 -0.30 12.01
N ASP A 150 7.46 0.30 13.16
CA ASP A 150 7.21 -0.30 14.47
C ASP A 150 5.73 -0.17 14.81
N LEU A 151 5.04 -1.31 14.93
CA LEU A 151 3.62 -1.35 15.26
C LEU A 151 3.37 -1.30 16.76
N THR A 152 4.43 -1.39 17.57
CA THR A 152 4.31 -1.39 19.05
C THR A 152 4.44 0.00 19.63
N SER A 153 5.10 0.93 18.93
CA SER A 153 5.26 2.29 19.43
C SER A 153 4.06 3.16 19.05
N GLY A 154 3.72 4.12 19.89
CA GLY A 154 2.61 5.01 19.64
C GLY A 154 1.23 4.38 19.76
N VAL A 155 1.13 3.15 20.26
CA VAL A 155 -0.16 2.52 20.53
C VAL A 155 -0.71 3.12 21.82
N PRO A 156 -1.91 3.71 21.80
CA PRO A 156 -2.51 4.20 23.05
C PRO A 156 -2.66 3.06 24.07
N SER A 157 -2.21 3.30 25.23
CA SER A 157 -2.35 2.35 26.34
C SER A 157 -3.78 2.35 26.90
#